data_9abef719f8950de068c85d235fb881b1
#
_entry.id   9abef719f8950de068c85d235fb881b1
#
_cell.length_a   1.000
_cell.length_b   1.000
_cell.length_c   1.000
_cell.angle_alpha   90.00
_cell.angle_beta   90.00
_cell.angle_gamma   90.00
#
_symmetry.space_group_name_H-M   'P 1'
#
loop_
_entity.id
_entity.type
_entity.pdbx_description
1 polymer ?
#
loop_
_entity_poly.entity_id
_entity_poly.type
_entity_poly.pdbx_seq_one_letter_code
_entity_poly.pdbx_strand_id
1 'polypeptide(L)'
;MVLSCMDPRFQHLVYNHLKKKKLIGKYSAFTIAGSAVGVTHTKFKKWHKTFYDNLRTSIQLHKIEKLIVINHKDCSAAKMANGKKEFSSENEKKFIKSLSLKLKNK
;
A
#
# COMPACT_ATOMS: atom_id res chain seq x y z
N MET A 1 9.73 -3.66 -0.42
CA MET A 1 9.02 -2.36 -0.51
C MET A 1 7.94 -2.27 0.55
N VAL A 2 7.73 -1.11 1.10
CA VAL A 2 6.63 -0.83 2.03
C VAL A 2 5.62 0.09 1.34
N LEU A 3 4.39 -0.37 1.22
CA LEU A 3 3.26 0.40 0.69
C LEU A 3 2.41 0.88 1.86
N SER A 4 2.22 2.18 1.99
CA SER A 4 1.42 2.77 3.07
C SER A 4 0.59 3.95 2.59
N CYS A 5 -0.41 4.33 3.39
CA CYS A 5 -1.24 5.51 3.10
C CYS A 5 -0.47 6.80 3.38
N MET A 6 -0.76 7.84 2.61
CA MET A 6 -0.13 9.15 2.77
C MET A 6 -0.67 9.96 3.95
N ASP A 7 -1.65 9.45 4.69
CA ASP A 7 -2.27 10.17 5.81
C ASP A 7 -1.21 10.62 6.83
N PRO A 8 -1.11 11.94 7.11
CA PRO A 8 -0.04 12.46 7.97
C PRO A 8 -0.13 11.98 9.43
N ARG A 9 -1.31 11.57 9.87
CA ARG A 9 -1.51 11.09 11.25
C ARG A 9 -0.74 9.81 11.55
N PHE A 10 -0.39 9.02 10.53
CA PHE A 10 0.15 7.68 10.70
C PHE A 10 1.62 7.52 10.28
N GLN A 11 2.25 8.58 9.74
CA GLN A 11 3.62 8.46 9.23
C GLN A 11 4.61 8.05 10.33
N HIS A 12 4.53 8.66 11.50
CA HIS A 12 5.42 8.32 12.60
C HIS A 12 5.16 6.90 13.14
N LEU A 13 3.91 6.44 13.10
CA LEU A 13 3.55 5.08 13.53
C LEU A 13 4.10 4.03 12.57
N VAL A 14 4.04 4.29 11.25
CA VAL A 14 4.64 3.43 10.23
C VAL A 14 6.15 3.35 10.45
N TYR A 15 6.81 4.50 10.62
CA TYR A 15 8.25 4.56 10.87
C TYR A 15 8.64 3.77 12.11
N ASN A 16 7.93 3.98 13.23
CA ASN A 16 8.21 3.28 14.48
C ASN A 16 8.01 1.76 14.35
N HIS A 17 6.99 1.33 13.63
CA HIS A 17 6.75 -0.09 13.36
C HIS A 17 7.92 -0.71 12.58
N LEU A 18 8.37 -0.05 11.53
CA LEU A 18 9.48 -0.53 10.71
C LEU A 18 10.81 -0.52 11.49
N LYS A 19 11.00 0.46 12.39
CA LYS A 19 12.15 0.51 13.28
C LYS A 19 12.18 -0.69 14.22
N LYS A 20 11.02 -1.05 14.80
CA LYS A 20 10.91 -2.25 15.66
C LYS A 20 11.21 -3.52 14.88
N LYS A 21 10.89 -3.59 13.61
CA LYS A 21 11.21 -4.71 12.73
C LYS A 21 12.64 -4.71 12.22
N LYS A 22 13.46 -3.74 12.64
CA LYS A 22 14.87 -3.59 12.23
C LYS A 22 15.03 -3.41 10.72
N LEU A 23 14.10 -2.69 10.10
CA LEU A 23 14.07 -2.48 8.65
C LEU A 23 14.57 -1.10 8.22
N ILE A 24 14.97 -0.22 9.14
CA ILE A 24 15.46 1.11 8.78
C ILE A 24 16.68 1.00 7.85
N GLY A 25 16.60 1.69 6.72
CA GLY A 25 17.65 1.63 5.70
C GLY A 25 17.60 0.39 4.80
N LYS A 26 16.57 -0.47 4.98
CA LYS A 26 16.48 -1.77 4.29
C LYS A 26 15.21 -1.92 3.47
N TYR A 27 14.43 -0.86 3.26
CA TYR A 27 13.21 -0.93 2.49
C TYR A 27 13.05 0.26 1.56
N SER A 28 12.42 0.04 0.40
CA SER A 28 11.89 1.10 -0.44
C SER A 28 10.50 1.47 0.05
N ALA A 29 10.12 2.71 -0.07
CA ALA A 29 8.80 3.18 0.35
C ALA A 29 7.98 3.68 -0.83
N PHE A 30 6.72 3.31 -0.85
CA PHE A 30 5.72 3.89 -1.76
C PHE A 30 4.51 4.31 -0.94
N THR A 31 4.27 5.61 -0.90
CA THR A 31 3.21 6.21 -0.10
C THR A 31 2.15 6.81 -1.01
N ILE A 32 0.91 6.39 -0.85
CA ILE A 32 -0.18 6.81 -1.72
C ILE A 32 -1.50 6.83 -0.93
N ALA A 33 -2.43 7.67 -1.36
CA ALA A 33 -3.74 7.70 -0.74
C ALA A 33 -4.40 6.32 -0.81
N GLY A 34 -4.85 5.81 0.35
CA GLY A 34 -5.56 4.54 0.44
C GLY A 34 -4.69 3.29 0.50
N SER A 35 -3.36 3.42 0.42
CA SER A 35 -2.46 2.27 0.44
C SER A 35 -2.88 1.19 -0.59
N ALA A 36 -3.25 -0.03 -0.15
CA ALA A 36 -3.69 -1.09 -1.07
C ALA A 36 -4.89 -0.67 -1.93
N VAL A 37 -5.82 0.10 -1.40
CA VAL A 37 -6.97 0.61 -2.14
C VAL A 37 -6.52 1.54 -3.27
N GLY A 38 -5.56 2.40 -2.99
CA GLY A 38 -5.04 3.36 -3.98
C GLY A 38 -4.39 2.69 -5.19
N VAL A 39 -3.87 1.48 -5.03
CA VAL A 39 -3.17 0.76 -6.11
C VAL A 39 -3.99 -0.38 -6.71
N THR A 40 -5.19 -0.64 -6.23
CA THR A 40 -6.03 -1.75 -6.73
C THR A 40 -7.44 -1.34 -7.13
N HIS A 41 -8.03 -0.32 -6.49
CA HIS A 41 -9.42 0.05 -6.72
C HIS A 41 -9.57 0.79 -8.05
N THR A 42 -10.61 0.47 -8.82
CA THR A 42 -10.86 1.06 -10.14
C THR A 42 -11.00 2.58 -10.13
N LYS A 43 -11.49 3.15 -9.03
CA LYS A 43 -11.60 4.60 -8.85
C LYS A 43 -10.25 5.32 -8.96
N PHE A 44 -9.17 4.62 -8.61
CA PHE A 44 -7.79 5.14 -8.64
C PHE A 44 -6.95 4.50 -9.74
N LYS A 45 -7.58 4.06 -10.81
CA LYS A 45 -6.94 3.35 -11.91
C LYS A 45 -5.73 4.08 -12.48
N LYS A 46 -5.76 5.41 -12.52
CA LYS A 46 -4.67 6.23 -13.05
C LYS A 46 -3.35 6.05 -12.29
N TRP A 47 -3.41 5.58 -11.05
CA TRP A 47 -2.22 5.43 -10.19
C TRP A 47 -1.61 4.03 -10.28
N HIS A 48 -2.32 3.05 -10.81
CA HIS A 48 -1.90 1.66 -10.76
C HIS A 48 -0.60 1.41 -11.52
N LYS A 49 -0.48 1.97 -12.72
CA LYS A 49 0.74 1.80 -13.52
C LYS A 49 1.96 2.36 -12.80
N THR A 50 1.84 3.54 -12.23
CA THR A 50 2.94 4.18 -11.50
C THR A 50 3.41 3.33 -10.33
N PHE A 51 2.49 2.77 -9.55
CA PHE A 51 2.85 1.87 -8.47
C PHE A 51 3.61 0.64 -8.97
N TYR A 52 3.06 -0.05 -9.98
CA TYR A 52 3.69 -1.27 -10.50
C TYR A 52 5.03 -1.00 -11.17
N ASP A 53 5.18 0.14 -11.85
CA ASP A 53 6.46 0.55 -12.44
C ASP A 53 7.51 0.77 -11.33
N ASN A 54 7.12 1.42 -10.24
CA ASN A 54 8.01 1.64 -9.09
C ASN A 54 8.35 0.33 -8.37
N LEU A 55 7.38 -0.56 -8.23
CA LEU A 55 7.62 -1.87 -7.63
C LEU A 55 8.64 -2.67 -8.44
N ARG A 56 8.46 -2.73 -9.76
CA ARG A 56 9.42 -3.41 -10.65
C ARG A 56 10.80 -2.79 -10.57
N THR A 57 10.89 -1.47 -10.55
CA THR A 57 12.15 -0.74 -10.41
C THR A 57 12.84 -1.09 -9.10
N SER A 58 12.09 -1.15 -8.00
CA SER A 58 12.62 -1.53 -6.70
C SER A 58 13.16 -2.97 -6.70
N ILE A 59 12.45 -3.89 -7.35
CA ILE A 59 12.91 -5.27 -7.50
C ILE A 59 14.24 -5.31 -8.27
N GLN A 60 14.35 -4.57 -9.37
CA GLN A 60 15.53 -4.56 -10.21
C GLN A 60 16.74 -3.91 -9.53
N LEU A 61 16.54 -2.77 -8.88
CA LEU A 61 17.62 -2.00 -8.29
C LEU A 61 18.04 -2.47 -6.90
N HIS A 62 17.08 -2.93 -6.10
CA HIS A 62 17.31 -3.26 -4.68
C HIS A 62 17.08 -4.72 -4.35
N LYS A 63 16.71 -5.54 -5.35
CA LYS A 63 16.47 -6.99 -5.20
C LYS A 63 15.51 -7.30 -4.04
N ILE A 64 14.46 -6.51 -3.90
CA ILE A 64 13.48 -6.72 -2.84
C ILE A 64 12.75 -8.05 -3.06
N GLU A 65 12.43 -8.73 -1.96
CA GLU A 65 11.75 -10.03 -1.98
C GLU A 65 10.34 -9.97 -1.41
N LYS A 66 9.98 -8.89 -0.72
CA LYS A 66 8.71 -8.76 -0.02
C LYS A 66 8.07 -7.41 -0.28
N LEU A 67 6.75 -7.41 -0.33
CA LEU A 67 5.93 -6.22 -0.31
C LEU A 67 5.16 -6.21 1.02
N ILE A 68 5.43 -5.21 1.85
CA ILE A 68 4.71 -5.01 3.11
C ILE A 68 3.65 -3.95 2.86
N VAL A 69 2.40 -4.28 3.11
CA VAL A 69 1.27 -3.36 2.93
C VAL A 69 0.76 -2.95 4.31
N ILE A 70 0.78 -1.66 4.58
CA ILE A 70 0.30 -1.10 5.85
C ILE A 70 -0.94 -0.27 5.56
N ASN A 71 -2.06 -0.70 6.11
CA ASN A 71 -3.32 0.02 6.06
C ASN A 71 -3.68 0.53 7.46
N HIS A 72 -4.61 1.45 7.53
CA HIS A 72 -5.14 1.94 8.79
C HIS A 72 -6.67 2.05 8.73
N LYS A 73 -7.31 2.04 9.88
CA LYS A 73 -8.74 2.33 10.01
C LYS A 73 -8.96 3.79 9.63
N ASP A 74 -10.15 4.22 9.39
CA ASP A 74 -10.49 5.63 9.06
C ASP A 74 -9.71 6.21 7.86
N CYS A 75 -9.43 5.40 6.86
CA CYS A 75 -8.79 5.89 5.65
C CYS A 75 -9.81 6.64 4.78
N SER A 76 -9.62 7.96 4.63
CA SER A 76 -10.52 8.79 3.84
C SER A 76 -10.58 8.37 2.37
N ALA A 77 -9.45 7.99 1.79
CA ALA A 77 -9.40 7.52 0.40
C ALA A 77 -10.17 6.20 0.23
N ALA A 78 -10.05 5.28 1.21
CA ALA A 78 -10.81 4.04 1.19
C ALA A 78 -12.31 4.29 1.31
N LYS A 79 -12.72 5.23 2.17
CA LYS A 79 -14.13 5.65 2.28
C LYS A 79 -14.65 6.25 0.99
N MET A 80 -13.87 7.09 0.34
CA MET A 80 -14.23 7.67 -0.96
C MET A 80 -14.44 6.59 -2.01
N ALA A 81 -13.56 5.63 -2.09
CA ALA A 81 -13.65 4.50 -3.03
C ALA A 81 -14.88 3.63 -2.76
N ASN A 82 -15.23 3.47 -1.49
CA ASN A 82 -16.35 2.63 -1.05
C ASN A 82 -17.70 3.39 -0.99
N GLY A 83 -17.82 4.52 -1.67
CA GLY A 83 -19.07 5.30 -1.73
C GLY A 83 -19.46 5.96 -0.42
N LYS A 84 -18.50 6.46 0.33
CA LYS A 84 -18.66 7.09 1.65
C LYS A 84 -19.11 6.13 2.75
N LYS A 85 -19.15 4.84 2.50
CA LYS A 85 -19.40 3.83 3.53
C LYS A 85 -18.13 3.55 4.31
N GLU A 86 -18.28 3.15 5.58
CA GLU A 86 -17.14 2.75 6.38
C GLU A 86 -16.38 1.59 5.72
N PHE A 87 -15.07 1.71 5.65
CA PHE A 87 -14.24 0.66 5.04
C PHE A 87 -13.96 -0.41 6.08
N SER A 88 -14.62 -1.56 5.92
CA SER A 88 -14.51 -2.68 6.85
C SER A 88 -13.19 -3.44 6.71
N SER A 89 -12.84 -4.20 7.75
CA SER A 89 -11.65 -5.07 7.70
C SER A 89 -11.78 -6.14 6.61
N GLU A 90 -12.98 -6.56 6.25
CA GLU A 90 -13.20 -7.49 5.14
C GLU A 90 -12.86 -6.86 3.79
N ASN A 91 -13.27 -5.60 3.59
CA ASN A 91 -12.90 -4.86 2.38
C ASN A 91 -11.39 -4.72 2.26
N GLU A 92 -10.72 -4.41 3.37
CA GLU A 92 -9.27 -4.30 3.44
C GLU A 92 -8.58 -5.61 3.02
N LYS A 93 -9.02 -6.74 3.55
CA LYS A 93 -8.50 -8.07 3.19
C LYS A 93 -8.72 -8.36 1.71
N LYS A 94 -9.87 -7.99 1.16
CA LYS A 94 -10.19 -8.17 -0.24
C LYS A 94 -9.21 -7.40 -1.14
N PHE A 95 -8.89 -6.16 -0.80
CA PHE A 95 -7.94 -5.36 -1.58
C PHE A 95 -6.52 -5.89 -1.48
N ILE A 96 -6.08 -6.35 -0.32
CA ILE A 96 -4.78 -6.96 -0.14
C ILE A 96 -4.67 -8.24 -0.97
N LYS A 97 -5.71 -9.07 -0.97
CA LYS A 97 -5.76 -10.29 -1.80
C LYS A 97 -5.69 -9.95 -3.28
N SER A 98 -6.42 -8.93 -3.72
CA SER A 98 -6.40 -8.46 -5.11
C SER A 98 -4.99 -8.02 -5.53
N LEU A 99 -4.31 -7.28 -4.68
CA LEU A 99 -2.93 -6.87 -4.91
C LEU A 99 -2.00 -8.07 -5.03
N SER A 100 -2.13 -9.05 -4.13
CA SER A 100 -1.32 -10.28 -4.17
C SER A 100 -1.52 -11.06 -5.46
N LEU A 101 -2.75 -11.18 -5.95
CA LEU A 101 -3.06 -11.84 -7.21
C LEU A 101 -2.42 -11.13 -8.41
N LYS A 102 -2.49 -9.79 -8.43
CA LYS A 102 -1.88 -8.99 -9.50
C LYS A 102 -0.36 -9.15 -9.51
N LEU A 103 0.27 -9.25 -8.36
CA LEU A 103 1.71 -9.47 -8.26
C LEU A 103 2.13 -10.84 -8.76
N LYS A 104 1.33 -11.87 -8.48
CA LYS A 104 1.61 -13.25 -8.96
C LYS A 104 1.53 -13.36 -10.48
N ASN A 105 0.69 -12.56 -11.13
CA ASN A 105 0.47 -12.60 -12.57
C ASN A 105 1.44 -11.72 -13.36
N LYS A 106 2.41 -11.15 -12.66
CA LYS A 106 3.48 -10.34 -13.25
C LYS A 106 4.83 -10.99 -13.02
#